data_549ccb98ad023eb1590493d326762c19
#
_entry.id   549ccb98ad023eb1590493d326762c19
#
_cell.length_a   1.000
_cell.length_b   1.000
_cell.length_c   1.000
_cell.angle_alpha   90.00
_cell.angle_beta   90.00
_cell.angle_gamma   90.00
#
_symmetry.space_group_name_H-M   'P 1'
#
loop_
_entity.id
_entity.type
_entity.pdbx_description
1 polymer ?
#
loop_
_entity_poly.entity_id
_entity_poly.type
_entity_poly.pdbx_seq_one_letter_code
_entity_poly.pdbx_strand_id
1 'polypeptide(L)'
;SPYQLPKTCTGSWVKDVTIDFSNADARKWYGEKIAELIKLGAGAIKTDFGEGIAEDAIYQNIDGKYFHNLYSLIYNQVVFDYSKSISGENLVWARSGTAGSQRYPIHWGGDSQCTFEALASTLKAALSIGMSGIPYFSHDIGGFLGTPTDELYVRWAQLGLFSSHSRCHGVGDNNYREPWRFSKEACDIFRYYDKLRYSLMPYIYEEAKYNE
;
A
#
# COMPACT_ATOMS: atom_id res chain seq x y z
N SER A 1 18.27 9.62 -21.69
CA SER A 1 18.77 8.25 -21.78
C SER A 1 18.31 7.50 -20.55
N PRO A 2 17.96 6.22 -20.64
CA PRO A 2 17.60 5.45 -19.47
C PRO A 2 18.83 5.30 -18.58
N TYR A 3 18.72 5.72 -17.32
CA TYR A 3 19.77 5.52 -16.34
C TYR A 3 19.91 4.02 -16.05
N GLN A 4 21.12 3.48 -16.20
CA GLN A 4 21.44 2.15 -15.70
C GLN A 4 21.60 2.26 -14.18
N LEU A 5 20.80 1.49 -13.46
CA LEU A 5 20.98 1.36 -12.00
C LEU A 5 22.35 0.74 -11.71
N PRO A 6 23.04 1.20 -10.64
CA PRO A 6 24.21 0.50 -10.14
C PRO A 6 23.90 -0.98 -9.88
N LYS A 7 24.86 -1.86 -10.13
CA LYS A 7 24.73 -3.33 -9.96
C LYS A 7 24.37 -3.78 -8.53
N THR A 8 24.39 -2.87 -7.58
CA THR A 8 24.06 -3.09 -6.16
C THR A 8 22.57 -2.92 -5.83
N CYS A 9 21.75 -2.44 -6.76
CA CYS A 9 20.30 -2.42 -6.57
C CYS A 9 19.71 -3.84 -6.79
N THR A 10 20.05 -4.76 -5.89
CA THR A 10 19.59 -6.16 -5.94
C THR A 10 18.30 -6.38 -5.20
N GLY A 11 17.24 -5.69 -5.58
CA GLY A 11 15.90 -6.21 -5.39
C GLY A 11 15.56 -7.04 -6.63
N SER A 12 15.41 -8.35 -6.52
CA SER A 12 15.26 -9.28 -7.63
C SER A 12 14.03 -9.04 -8.54
N TRP A 13 13.22 -8.06 -8.26
CA TRP A 13 11.97 -7.72 -8.93
C TRP A 13 12.00 -6.42 -9.74
N VAL A 14 12.92 -5.51 -9.45
CA VAL A 14 13.09 -4.25 -10.18
C VAL A 14 14.31 -4.39 -11.06
N LYS A 15 14.16 -5.01 -12.18
CA LYS A 15 15.29 -5.23 -13.07
C LYS A 15 15.59 -3.91 -13.70
N ASP A 16 15.49 -2.87 -13.79
CA ASP A 16 16.18 -1.98 -14.74
C ASP A 16 15.98 -0.45 -14.63
N VAL A 17 14.91 0.08 -14.03
CA VAL A 17 14.75 1.56 -14.05
C VAL A 17 13.98 2.08 -12.85
N THR A 18 14.60 2.94 -12.06
CA THR A 18 13.91 3.81 -11.10
C THR A 18 13.62 5.15 -11.77
N ILE A 19 12.38 5.64 -11.67
CA ILE A 19 12.01 6.95 -12.21
C ILE A 19 12.68 8.03 -11.35
N ASP A 20 13.40 8.94 -11.99
CA ASP A 20 14.01 10.07 -11.30
C ASP A 20 12.97 11.16 -11.00
N PHE A 21 12.27 11.03 -9.89
CA PHE A 21 11.30 12.04 -9.46
C PHE A 21 11.94 13.37 -8.97
N SER A 22 13.26 13.49 -8.92
CA SER A 22 13.90 14.81 -8.81
C SER A 22 13.77 15.63 -10.09
N ASN A 23 13.59 14.97 -11.23
CA ASN A 23 13.41 15.57 -12.55
C ASN A 23 11.93 15.95 -12.79
N ALA A 24 11.65 17.19 -13.11
CA ALA A 24 10.32 17.69 -13.36
C ALA A 24 9.64 17.04 -14.59
N ASP A 25 10.40 16.76 -15.65
CA ASP A 25 9.88 16.13 -16.86
C ASP A 25 9.50 14.67 -16.60
N ALA A 26 10.27 13.96 -15.76
CA ALA A 26 9.95 12.60 -15.35
C ALA A 26 8.68 12.56 -14.51
N ARG A 27 8.50 13.52 -13.57
CA ARG A 27 7.26 13.66 -12.81
C ARG A 27 6.05 13.91 -13.71
N LYS A 28 6.21 14.82 -14.67
CA LYS A 28 5.16 15.13 -15.65
C LYS A 28 4.78 13.88 -16.45
N TRP A 29 5.77 13.22 -17.05
CA TRP A 29 5.54 12.01 -17.84
C TRP A 29 4.81 10.93 -17.06
N TYR A 30 5.27 10.64 -15.83
CA TYR A 30 4.63 9.63 -14.97
C TYR A 30 3.21 10.03 -14.58
N GLY A 31 3.02 11.29 -14.19
CA GLY A 31 1.71 11.82 -13.84
C GLY A 31 0.71 11.76 -15.01
N GLU A 32 1.14 12.01 -16.24
CA GLU A 32 0.31 11.84 -17.44
C GLU A 32 -0.15 10.39 -17.61
N LYS A 33 0.70 9.38 -17.29
CA LYS A 33 0.32 7.97 -17.31
C LYS A 33 -0.73 7.64 -16.23
N ILE A 34 -0.58 8.20 -15.04
CA ILE A 34 -1.59 8.09 -13.98
C ILE A 34 -2.91 8.72 -14.42
N ALA A 35 -2.86 9.91 -15.01
CA ALA A 35 -4.04 10.59 -15.55
C ALA A 35 -4.80 9.77 -16.58
N GLU A 36 -4.11 9.01 -17.44
CA GLU A 36 -4.73 8.08 -18.39
C GLU A 36 -5.54 6.99 -17.65
N LEU A 37 -5.00 6.40 -16.57
CA LEU A 37 -5.70 5.39 -15.78
C LEU A 37 -6.95 5.95 -15.09
N ILE A 38 -6.86 7.15 -14.55
CA ILE A 38 -8.02 7.82 -13.93
C ILE A 38 -9.12 8.09 -14.95
N LYS A 39 -8.77 8.54 -16.16
CA LYS A 39 -9.72 8.73 -17.27
C LYS A 39 -10.42 7.43 -17.68
N LEU A 40 -9.76 6.28 -17.54
CA LEU A 40 -10.35 4.96 -17.79
C LEU A 40 -11.29 4.50 -16.66
N GLY A 41 -11.41 5.26 -15.56
CA GLY A 41 -12.32 4.98 -14.45
C GLY A 41 -11.66 4.41 -13.20
N ALA A 42 -10.32 4.47 -13.08
CA ALA A 42 -9.67 4.12 -11.83
C ALA A 42 -10.03 5.16 -10.75
N GLY A 43 -10.66 4.73 -9.66
CA GLY A 43 -11.07 5.61 -8.55
C GLY A 43 -9.96 5.84 -7.51
N ALA A 44 -8.94 4.97 -7.47
CA ALA A 44 -7.79 5.08 -6.58
C ALA A 44 -6.57 4.45 -7.24
N ILE A 45 -5.39 4.93 -6.88
CA ILE A 45 -4.12 4.39 -7.36
C ILE A 45 -3.32 3.84 -6.20
N LYS A 46 -2.95 2.56 -6.28
CA LYS A 46 -2.01 1.93 -5.38
C LYS A 46 -0.58 2.24 -5.82
N THR A 47 0.18 2.94 -4.96
CA THR A 47 1.61 3.19 -5.17
C THR A 47 2.42 2.13 -4.44
N ASP A 48 2.92 1.15 -5.20
CA ASP A 48 3.73 0.07 -4.67
C ASP A 48 5.22 0.43 -4.70
N PHE A 49 6.03 -0.17 -3.81
CA PHE A 49 7.45 0.13 -3.65
C PHE A 49 7.74 1.60 -3.25
N GLY A 50 8.92 2.09 -3.60
CA GLY A 50 9.37 3.46 -3.31
C GLY A 50 10.29 3.57 -2.10
N GLU A 51 10.44 2.51 -1.29
CA GLU A 51 11.36 2.43 -0.16
C GLU A 51 12.77 1.94 -0.54
N GLY A 52 12.91 1.21 -1.63
CA GLY A 52 14.17 0.55 -2.05
C GLY A 52 15.07 1.41 -2.93
N ILE A 53 15.08 2.71 -2.77
CA ILE A 53 15.89 3.63 -3.58
C ILE A 53 17.34 3.60 -3.11
N ALA A 54 18.28 3.40 -4.03
CA ALA A 54 19.69 3.30 -3.71
C ALA A 54 20.24 4.65 -3.25
N GLU A 55 21.00 4.65 -2.14
CA GLU A 55 21.63 5.85 -1.59
C GLU A 55 22.80 6.36 -2.44
N ASP A 56 23.40 5.48 -3.24
CA ASP A 56 24.48 5.80 -4.18
C ASP A 56 23.99 6.12 -5.60
N ALA A 57 22.68 6.18 -5.81
CA ALA A 57 22.08 6.53 -7.08
C ALA A 57 22.33 8.03 -7.39
N ILE A 58 22.56 8.30 -8.68
CA ILE A 58 22.75 9.66 -9.18
C ILE A 58 21.42 10.15 -9.75
N TYR A 59 20.84 11.13 -9.09
CA TYR A 59 19.65 11.84 -9.52
C TYR A 59 20.00 13.20 -10.11
N GLN A 60 19.15 13.75 -10.92
CA GLN A 60 19.44 15.00 -11.64
C GLN A 60 19.71 16.19 -10.70
N ASN A 61 18.95 16.31 -9.63
CA ASN A 61 18.92 17.53 -8.82
C ASN A 61 19.17 17.30 -7.33
N ILE A 62 19.49 16.07 -6.90
CA ILE A 62 19.60 15.74 -5.48
C ILE A 62 20.55 14.56 -5.25
N ASP A 63 21.28 14.58 -4.15
CA ASP A 63 22.09 13.46 -3.71
C ASP A 63 21.20 12.27 -3.29
N GLY A 64 21.61 11.05 -3.67
CA GLY A 64 20.84 9.83 -3.42
C GLY A 64 20.58 9.58 -1.94
N LYS A 65 21.50 9.90 -1.04
CA LYS A 65 21.31 9.74 0.40
C LYS A 65 20.15 10.57 0.94
N TYR A 66 20.02 11.81 0.48
CA TYR A 66 18.91 12.67 0.85
C TYR A 66 17.63 12.24 0.15
N PHE A 67 17.73 11.78 -1.10
CA PHE A 67 16.58 11.41 -1.88
C PHE A 67 15.96 10.08 -1.47
N HIS A 68 16.71 9.18 -0.85
CA HIS A 68 16.26 7.85 -0.42
C HIS A 68 14.92 7.92 0.35
N ASN A 69 14.86 8.69 1.43
CA ASN A 69 13.62 8.84 2.19
C ASN A 69 12.60 9.79 1.54
N LEU A 70 13.06 10.83 0.85
CA LEU A 70 12.21 11.82 0.22
C LEU A 70 11.47 11.27 -1.01
N TYR A 71 12.04 10.24 -1.65
CA TYR A 71 11.48 9.64 -2.86
C TYR A 71 10.03 9.19 -2.67
N SER A 72 9.71 8.49 -1.61
CA SER A 72 8.36 7.99 -1.35
C SER A 72 7.34 9.12 -1.21
N LEU A 73 7.73 10.24 -0.59
CA LEU A 73 6.88 11.42 -0.47
C LEU A 73 6.58 12.04 -1.83
N ILE A 74 7.61 12.25 -2.67
CA ILE A 74 7.45 12.85 -4.00
C ILE A 74 6.71 11.90 -4.94
N TYR A 75 6.99 10.60 -4.87
CA TYR A 75 6.27 9.60 -5.64
C TYR A 75 4.75 9.64 -5.36
N ASN A 76 4.37 9.60 -4.10
CA ASN A 76 2.96 9.68 -3.69
C ASN A 76 2.33 11.02 -4.05
N GLN A 77 3.08 12.14 -3.94
CA GLN A 77 2.64 13.46 -4.33
C GLN A 77 2.29 13.53 -5.82
N VAL A 78 3.15 13.02 -6.69
CA VAL A 78 2.90 13.02 -8.14
C VAL A 78 1.60 12.30 -8.47
N VAL A 79 1.39 11.12 -7.90
CA VAL A 79 0.15 10.35 -8.13
C VAL A 79 -1.07 11.10 -7.59
N PHE A 80 -0.97 11.65 -6.40
CA PHE A 80 -2.03 12.42 -5.75
C PHE A 80 -2.45 13.64 -6.57
N ASP A 81 -1.49 14.46 -6.98
CA ASP A 81 -1.76 15.72 -7.70
C ASP A 81 -2.39 15.45 -9.07
N TYR A 82 -1.89 14.47 -9.81
CA TYR A 82 -2.45 14.11 -11.11
C TYR A 82 -3.82 13.43 -10.99
N SER A 83 -4.05 12.58 -10.00
CA SER A 83 -5.38 12.02 -9.75
C SER A 83 -6.39 13.14 -9.47
N LYS A 84 -6.06 14.04 -8.57
CA LYS A 84 -6.89 15.19 -8.22
C LYS A 84 -7.21 16.09 -9.42
N SER A 85 -6.22 16.33 -10.28
CA SER A 85 -6.39 17.21 -11.44
C SER A 85 -7.40 16.68 -12.48
N ILE A 86 -7.64 15.37 -12.50
CA ILE A 86 -8.54 14.72 -13.47
C ILE A 86 -9.91 14.43 -12.88
N SER A 87 -9.99 13.86 -11.67
CA SER A 87 -11.25 13.40 -11.07
C SER A 87 -11.81 14.38 -10.03
N GLY A 88 -11.00 15.33 -9.55
CA GLY A 88 -11.31 16.12 -8.36
C GLY A 88 -11.07 15.36 -7.05
N GLU A 89 -10.91 14.03 -7.12
CA GLU A 89 -10.61 13.14 -6.01
C GLU A 89 -9.17 12.65 -6.09
N ASN A 90 -8.58 12.25 -4.95
CA ASN A 90 -7.16 12.00 -4.85
C ASN A 90 -6.85 10.88 -3.86
N LEU A 91 -7.32 9.68 -4.18
CA LEU A 91 -7.06 8.50 -3.37
C LEU A 91 -5.76 7.83 -3.82
N VAL A 92 -4.71 8.01 -3.01
CA VAL A 92 -3.43 7.29 -3.13
C VAL A 92 -3.35 6.27 -2.00
N TRP A 93 -3.17 5.02 -2.35
CA TRP A 93 -2.95 3.92 -1.42
C TRP A 93 -1.48 3.52 -1.44
N ALA A 94 -0.72 4.05 -0.49
CA ALA A 94 0.73 4.00 -0.50
C ALA A 94 1.31 2.84 0.31
N ARG A 95 2.40 2.25 -0.20
CA ARG A 95 3.23 1.31 0.55
C ARG A 95 4.31 2.04 1.35
N SER A 96 5.13 2.80 0.67
CA SER A 96 6.22 3.54 1.29
C SER A 96 5.78 4.89 1.83
N GLY A 97 6.45 5.34 2.87
CA GLY A 97 6.17 6.62 3.50
C GLY A 97 7.38 7.16 4.28
N THR A 98 7.34 8.45 4.54
CA THR A 98 8.33 9.17 5.34
C THR A 98 7.65 10.34 6.04
N ALA A 99 8.40 11.17 6.76
CA ALA A 99 7.88 12.41 7.34
C ALA A 99 7.20 13.27 6.27
N GLY A 100 5.95 13.66 6.49
CA GLY A 100 5.10 14.36 5.53
C GLY A 100 4.11 13.47 4.77
N SER A 101 4.21 12.15 4.87
CA SER A 101 3.28 11.20 4.22
C SER A 101 1.87 11.23 4.82
N GLN A 102 1.67 11.91 5.93
CA GLN A 102 0.35 12.19 6.51
C GLN A 102 -0.59 12.91 5.53
N ARG A 103 -0.04 13.58 4.53
CA ARG A 103 -0.80 14.21 3.42
C ARG A 103 -1.47 13.19 2.50
N TYR A 104 -1.02 11.93 2.55
CA TYR A 104 -1.52 10.80 1.76
C TYR A 104 -1.88 9.68 2.73
N PRO A 105 -2.99 9.83 3.46
CA PRO A 105 -3.22 9.10 4.71
C PRO A 105 -3.62 7.65 4.56
N ILE A 106 -3.68 7.10 3.35
CA ILE A 106 -4.09 5.72 3.10
C ILE A 106 -2.86 4.86 2.81
N HIS A 107 -2.56 3.93 3.71
CA HIS A 107 -1.39 3.06 3.62
C HIS A 107 -1.73 1.59 3.87
N TRP A 108 -0.79 0.70 3.50
CA TRP A 108 -0.82 -0.71 3.92
C TRP A 108 0.58 -1.20 4.33
N GLY A 109 0.62 -2.35 4.99
CA GLY A 109 1.82 -2.87 5.64
C GLY A 109 2.82 -3.59 4.71
N GLY A 110 2.63 -3.59 3.39
CA GLY A 110 3.52 -4.29 2.46
C GLY A 110 3.39 -5.82 2.54
N ASP A 111 4.47 -6.52 2.23
CA ASP A 111 4.53 -7.96 1.97
C ASP A 111 4.83 -8.75 3.25
N SER A 112 3.85 -8.92 4.12
CA SER A 112 3.98 -9.67 5.37
C SER A 112 4.07 -11.18 5.13
N GLN A 113 4.80 -11.89 6.01
CA GLN A 113 4.81 -13.35 6.05
C GLN A 113 3.47 -13.90 6.57
N CYS A 114 3.10 -15.12 6.16
CA CYS A 114 1.93 -15.82 6.66
C CYS A 114 2.21 -16.51 8.00
N THR A 115 2.45 -15.72 9.05
CA THR A 115 2.72 -16.20 10.41
C THR A 115 1.98 -15.40 11.48
N PHE A 116 1.80 -15.95 12.66
CA PHE A 116 1.20 -15.25 13.78
C PHE A 116 2.07 -14.10 14.30
N GLU A 117 3.38 -14.23 14.20
CA GLU A 117 4.35 -13.17 14.52
C GLU A 117 4.18 -11.97 13.59
N ALA A 118 3.98 -12.23 12.29
CA ALA A 118 3.73 -11.18 11.31
C ALA A 118 2.36 -10.52 11.54
N LEU A 119 1.33 -11.27 11.89
CA LEU A 119 0.03 -10.72 12.28
C LEU A 119 0.16 -9.78 13.50
N ALA A 120 0.87 -10.22 14.54
CA ALA A 120 1.11 -9.41 15.73
C ALA A 120 1.93 -8.14 15.41
N SER A 121 2.93 -8.25 14.53
CA SER A 121 3.73 -7.12 14.07
C SER A 121 2.91 -6.14 13.23
N THR A 122 2.02 -6.65 12.38
CA THR A 122 1.10 -5.84 11.58
C THR A 122 0.17 -5.01 12.47
N LEU A 123 -0.39 -5.59 13.53
CA LEU A 123 -1.19 -4.85 14.49
C LEU A 123 -0.40 -3.73 15.18
N LYS A 124 0.82 -4.04 15.64
CA LYS A 124 1.70 -3.03 16.26
C LYS A 124 2.06 -1.92 15.28
N ALA A 125 2.35 -2.27 14.02
CA ALA A 125 2.63 -1.30 12.97
C ALA A 125 1.42 -0.39 12.69
N ALA A 126 0.21 -0.96 12.62
CA ALA A 126 -1.03 -0.19 12.45
C ALA A 126 -1.24 0.85 13.55
N LEU A 127 -1.03 0.45 14.81
CA LEU A 127 -1.13 1.37 15.97
C LEU A 127 -0.05 2.45 15.92
N SER A 128 1.19 2.08 15.60
CA SER A 128 2.32 3.01 15.52
C SER A 128 2.16 4.03 14.40
N ILE A 129 1.75 3.60 13.22
CA ILE A 129 1.55 4.49 12.07
C ILE A 129 0.34 5.43 12.30
N GLY A 130 -0.71 4.94 12.95
CA GLY A 130 -1.84 5.76 13.36
C GLY A 130 -1.43 6.88 14.33
N MET A 131 -0.58 6.58 15.31
CA MET A 131 0.00 7.57 16.23
C MET A 131 0.94 8.54 15.53
N SER A 132 1.41 8.22 14.33
CA SER A 132 2.22 9.11 13.49
C SER A 132 1.37 9.99 12.54
N GLY A 133 0.04 9.95 12.67
CA GLY A 133 -0.89 10.78 11.88
C GLY A 133 -1.29 10.17 10.55
N ILE A 134 -1.21 8.84 10.39
CA ILE A 134 -1.71 8.12 9.23
C ILE A 134 -2.87 7.22 9.69
N PRO A 135 -4.12 7.69 9.63
CA PRO A 135 -5.26 7.01 10.25
C PRO A 135 -5.81 5.83 9.45
N TYR A 136 -5.54 5.76 8.14
CA TYR A 136 -6.10 4.72 7.29
C TYR A 136 -5.03 3.70 6.92
N PHE A 137 -5.01 2.60 7.64
CA PHE A 137 -4.04 1.53 7.46
C PHE A 137 -4.72 0.19 7.21
N SER A 138 -4.16 -0.59 6.30
CA SER A 138 -4.58 -1.95 6.04
C SER A 138 -3.40 -2.91 5.87
N HIS A 139 -3.73 -4.13 5.57
CA HIS A 139 -2.77 -5.21 5.36
C HIS A 139 -3.40 -6.32 4.53
N ASP A 140 -2.59 -7.22 4.03
CA ASP A 140 -3.06 -8.37 3.28
C ASP A 140 -3.59 -9.44 4.24
N ILE A 141 -4.89 -9.70 4.18
CA ILE A 141 -5.54 -10.69 5.05
C ILE A 141 -4.96 -12.08 4.78
N GLY A 142 -4.44 -12.69 5.84
CA GLY A 142 -3.74 -13.98 5.80
C GLY A 142 -2.23 -13.89 5.58
N GLY A 143 -1.70 -12.68 5.40
CA GLY A 143 -0.30 -12.42 5.00
C GLY A 143 -0.10 -12.51 3.49
N PHE A 144 0.95 -11.90 2.98
CA PHE A 144 1.24 -11.86 1.53
C PHE A 144 2.13 -13.02 1.08
N LEU A 145 3.23 -13.30 1.79
CA LEU A 145 4.23 -14.30 1.45
C LEU A 145 3.96 -15.64 2.16
N GLY A 146 3.74 -16.70 1.39
CA GLY A 146 3.47 -18.04 1.90
C GLY A 146 1.99 -18.39 1.92
N THR A 147 1.65 -19.53 2.52
CA THR A 147 0.28 -20.07 2.60
C THR A 147 -0.17 -20.06 4.07
N PRO A 148 -1.20 -19.31 4.43
CA PRO A 148 -1.71 -19.32 5.79
C PRO A 148 -2.49 -20.61 6.09
N THR A 149 -2.45 -21.05 7.34
CA THR A 149 -3.41 -22.03 7.85
C THR A 149 -4.80 -21.40 7.97
N ASP A 150 -5.84 -22.20 8.04
CA ASP A 150 -7.22 -21.73 8.26
C ASP A 150 -7.33 -20.87 9.51
N GLU A 151 -6.70 -21.29 10.59
CA GLU A 151 -6.71 -20.52 11.86
C GLU A 151 -6.05 -19.15 11.68
N LEU A 152 -4.86 -19.08 11.10
CA LEU A 152 -4.18 -17.81 10.85
C LEU A 152 -5.01 -16.91 9.94
N TYR A 153 -5.61 -17.48 8.87
CA TYR A 153 -6.45 -16.74 7.96
C TYR A 153 -7.66 -16.12 8.67
N VAL A 154 -8.36 -16.91 9.48
CA VAL A 154 -9.50 -16.43 10.25
C VAL A 154 -9.11 -15.33 11.24
N ARG A 155 -7.99 -15.50 11.99
CA ARG A 155 -7.50 -14.48 12.92
C ARG A 155 -7.12 -13.19 12.21
N TRP A 156 -6.48 -13.32 11.06
CA TRP A 156 -6.12 -12.16 10.26
C TRP A 156 -7.33 -11.46 9.66
N ALA A 157 -8.33 -12.24 9.22
CA ALA A 157 -9.60 -11.70 8.72
C ALA A 157 -10.34 -10.89 9.80
N GLN A 158 -10.34 -11.36 11.06
CA GLN A 158 -10.90 -10.61 12.18
C GLN A 158 -10.26 -9.22 12.33
N LEU A 159 -8.93 -9.12 12.25
CA LEU A 159 -8.24 -7.83 12.26
C LEU A 159 -8.51 -7.02 10.99
N GLY A 160 -8.38 -7.66 9.81
CA GLY A 160 -8.47 -6.98 8.51
C GLY A 160 -9.84 -6.43 8.21
N LEU A 161 -10.89 -7.15 8.54
CA LEU A 161 -12.27 -6.70 8.31
C LEU A 161 -12.68 -5.53 9.23
N PHE A 162 -11.96 -5.29 10.32
CA PHE A 162 -12.15 -4.11 11.18
C PHE A 162 -11.13 -2.99 10.94
N SER A 163 -10.24 -3.17 10.00
CA SER A 163 -9.37 -2.08 9.53
C SER A 163 -10.15 -1.07 8.68
N SER A 164 -9.61 0.12 8.48
CA SER A 164 -10.27 1.18 7.68
C SER A 164 -10.64 0.71 6.27
N HIS A 165 -9.74 0.01 5.62
CA HIS A 165 -9.96 -0.69 4.36
C HIS A 165 -9.30 -2.07 4.43
N SER A 166 -9.70 -3.02 3.60
CA SER A 166 -9.21 -4.39 3.66
C SER A 166 -9.19 -5.06 2.29
N ARG A 167 -8.30 -6.02 2.14
CA ARG A 167 -8.23 -6.87 0.95
C ARG A 167 -7.78 -8.28 1.28
N CYS A 168 -8.21 -9.24 0.47
CA CYS A 168 -7.66 -10.58 0.41
C CYS A 168 -6.62 -10.62 -0.70
N HIS A 169 -5.34 -10.72 -0.35
CA HIS A 169 -4.26 -10.65 -1.32
C HIS A 169 -3.04 -11.47 -0.86
N GLY A 170 -2.42 -12.16 -1.80
CA GLY A 170 -1.21 -12.95 -1.60
C GLY A 170 -0.48 -13.15 -2.93
N VAL A 171 0.72 -13.73 -2.90
CA VAL A 171 1.57 -13.95 -4.08
C VAL A 171 1.82 -15.43 -4.34
N GLY A 172 1.95 -15.80 -5.63
CA GLY A 172 2.30 -17.16 -6.11
C GLY A 172 1.09 -18.01 -6.49
N ASP A 173 1.37 -19.08 -7.23
CA ASP A 173 0.33 -19.90 -7.92
C ASP A 173 -0.62 -20.65 -6.98
N ASN A 174 -0.24 -20.87 -5.72
CA ASN A 174 -1.06 -21.55 -4.70
C ASN A 174 -1.38 -20.65 -3.49
N ASN A 175 -1.15 -19.36 -3.59
CA ASN A 175 -1.34 -18.40 -2.50
C ASN A 175 -2.67 -17.66 -2.61
N TYR A 176 -3.73 -18.42 -2.72
CA TYR A 176 -5.09 -17.90 -2.72
C TYR A 176 -5.44 -17.27 -1.37
N ARG A 177 -6.24 -16.21 -1.40
CA ARG A 177 -6.75 -15.52 -0.22
C ARG A 177 -8.27 -15.37 -0.23
N GLU A 178 -8.91 -15.88 -1.28
CA GLU A 178 -10.36 -15.88 -1.37
C GLU A 178 -10.94 -16.84 -0.29
N PRO A 179 -11.95 -16.40 0.49
CA PRO A 179 -12.46 -17.19 1.61
C PRO A 179 -12.90 -18.62 1.26
N TRP A 180 -13.40 -18.81 0.05
CA TRP A 180 -13.86 -20.14 -0.43
C TRP A 180 -12.73 -21.12 -0.81
N ARG A 181 -11.48 -20.69 -0.73
CA ARG A 181 -10.28 -21.53 -0.91
C ARG A 181 -9.85 -22.21 0.39
N PHE A 182 -10.39 -21.78 1.51
CA PHE A 182 -10.16 -22.35 2.82
C PHE A 182 -11.27 -23.34 3.18
N SER A 183 -11.21 -23.92 4.38
CA SER A 183 -12.27 -24.80 4.84
C SER A 183 -13.64 -24.09 4.87
N LYS A 184 -14.70 -24.89 4.84
CA LYS A 184 -16.06 -24.36 4.97
C LYS A 184 -16.23 -23.54 6.25
N GLU A 185 -15.65 -24.02 7.35
CA GLU A 185 -15.68 -23.32 8.64
C GLU A 185 -14.98 -21.95 8.55
N ALA A 186 -13.76 -21.88 8.00
CA ALA A 186 -13.05 -20.62 7.82
C ALA A 186 -13.82 -19.64 6.92
N CYS A 187 -14.41 -20.14 5.84
CA CYS A 187 -15.25 -19.34 4.95
C CYS A 187 -16.51 -18.80 5.66
N ASP A 188 -17.16 -19.62 6.49
CA ASP A 188 -18.36 -19.20 7.21
C ASP A 188 -18.03 -18.17 8.30
N ILE A 189 -16.88 -18.32 8.98
CA ILE A 189 -16.38 -17.34 9.95
C ILE A 189 -16.03 -16.02 9.24
N PHE A 190 -15.32 -16.07 8.11
CA PHE A 190 -15.03 -14.88 7.31
C PHE A 190 -16.33 -14.14 6.93
N ARG A 191 -17.30 -14.85 6.39
CA ARG A 191 -18.62 -14.29 6.01
C ARG A 191 -19.35 -13.64 7.19
N TYR A 192 -19.23 -14.23 8.39
CA TYR A 192 -19.83 -13.64 9.59
C TYR A 192 -19.22 -12.26 9.90
N TYR A 193 -17.88 -12.15 9.92
CA TYR A 193 -17.19 -10.90 10.20
C TYR A 193 -17.34 -9.88 9.08
N ASP A 194 -17.42 -10.32 7.84
CA ASP A 194 -17.70 -9.44 6.70
C ASP A 194 -19.10 -8.79 6.82
N LYS A 195 -20.12 -9.58 7.13
CA LYS A 195 -21.46 -9.04 7.42
C LYS A 195 -21.47 -8.08 8.60
N LEU A 196 -20.73 -8.38 9.64
CA LEU A 196 -20.58 -7.50 10.82
C LEU A 196 -19.90 -6.19 10.40
N ARG A 197 -18.84 -6.24 9.59
CA ARG A 197 -18.24 -5.03 9.00
C ARG A 197 -19.26 -4.18 8.27
N TYR A 198 -20.08 -4.79 7.40
CA TYR A 198 -21.11 -4.05 6.69
C TYR A 198 -22.13 -3.37 7.61
N SER A 199 -22.48 -4.01 8.72
CA SER A 199 -23.37 -3.40 9.73
C SER A 199 -22.71 -2.23 10.47
N LEU A 200 -21.38 -2.19 10.54
CA LEU A 200 -20.59 -1.12 11.15
C LEU A 200 -20.22 0.01 10.17
N MET A 201 -20.52 -0.11 8.87
CA MET A 201 -20.13 0.89 7.88
C MET A 201 -20.58 2.32 8.22
N PRO A 202 -21.80 2.57 8.75
CA PRO A 202 -22.17 3.92 9.15
C PRO A 202 -21.27 4.49 10.26
N TYR A 203 -20.90 3.66 11.24
CA TYR A 203 -19.96 4.03 12.30
C TYR A 203 -18.57 4.33 11.73
N ILE A 204 -18.02 3.43 10.91
CA ILE A 204 -16.69 3.61 10.29
C ILE A 204 -16.66 4.89 9.44
N TYR A 205 -17.75 5.18 8.73
CA TYR A 205 -17.85 6.39 7.91
C TYR A 205 -17.91 7.67 8.75
N GLU A 206 -18.65 7.67 9.85
CA GLU A 206 -18.70 8.83 10.75
C GLU A 206 -17.33 9.08 11.42
N GLU A 207 -16.65 8.03 11.89
CA GLU A 207 -15.29 8.15 12.43
C GLU A 207 -14.30 8.69 11.40
N ALA A 208 -14.44 8.30 10.13
CA ALA A 208 -13.60 8.83 9.06
C ALA A 208 -13.75 10.34 8.88
N LYS A 209 -14.97 10.88 9.02
CA LYS A 209 -15.21 12.33 8.93
C LYS A 209 -14.51 13.15 10.02
N TYR A 210 -14.25 12.57 11.18
CA TYR A 210 -13.51 13.26 12.25
C TYR A 210 -12.01 13.33 11.96
N ASN A 211 -11.50 12.60 10.94
CA ASN A 211 -10.10 12.56 10.56
C ASN A 211 -9.80 13.37 9.28
N GLU A 212 -10.77 14.09 8.73
CA GLU A 212 -10.59 15.06 7.66
C GLU A 212 -10.12 16.40 8.26
#